data_a2d37de2fc35fdfa7fe722be97ca8467
#
_entry.id   a2d37de2fc35fdfa7fe722be97ca8467
#
_cell.length_a   1.000
_cell.length_b   1.000
_cell.length_c   1.000
_cell.angle_alpha   90.00
_cell.angle_beta   90.00
_cell.angle_gamma   90.00
#
_symmetry.space_group_name_H-M   'P 1'
#
loop_
_entity.id
_entity.type
_entity.pdbx_description
1 polymer ?
#
loop_
_entity_poly.entity_id
_entity_poly.type
_entity_poly.pdbx_seq_one_letter_code
_entity_poly.pdbx_strand_id
1 'polypeptide(L)'
;MTADVQKNAATDTALGHEINILKVRDNHRPVLFKKSESKFKLCDESDVSDPGLKSIFSYDAALGPEGKKDFDYKELRKHIEPWLTSLFQSDHFSLLLGSGLTNAVHNLALNKQATGMGEANLPGFKDKIDKAAQEAAIKTGRKQGNLEDQLRTANELLRGLEILEERVKAETLRTEIAAAMDAFSHAILKNETAIAGAEERKREFAFNTLITFLMSFASRSGTRDRLNIFTTNYDRIIEAGAELAGLHLLDRFVGQLMPIFRSSRLDLDMHYNPPGIRGEPRYLEGVARLTKLHGSIDWVQTDKDIRRIGLPFGAEEITPYLKAPGLNNATAHELMV
;
A
#
# COMPACT_ATOMS: atom_id res chain seq x y z
N MET A 1 7.16 -8.75 -11.35
CA MET A 1 7.70 -7.48 -11.88
C MET A 1 9.05 -7.08 -11.26
N THR A 2 9.54 -7.78 -10.25
CA THR A 2 10.73 -7.38 -9.49
C THR A 2 12.05 -7.90 -10.05
N ALA A 3 12.12 -9.05 -10.70
CA ALA A 3 13.38 -9.60 -11.22
C ALA A 3 13.75 -9.01 -12.59
N ASP A 4 12.78 -8.75 -13.47
CA ASP A 4 13.06 -8.16 -14.78
C ASP A 4 13.22 -6.64 -14.72
N VAL A 5 12.54 -5.96 -13.79
CA VAL A 5 12.79 -4.53 -13.52
C VAL A 5 14.18 -4.35 -12.88
N GLN A 6 14.62 -5.28 -12.01
CA GLN A 6 16.00 -5.26 -11.50
C GLN A 6 17.04 -5.65 -12.54
N LYS A 7 16.74 -6.56 -13.48
CA LYS A 7 17.68 -6.88 -14.58
C LYS A 7 17.77 -5.75 -15.61
N ASN A 8 16.67 -5.07 -15.91
CA ASN A 8 16.69 -3.91 -16.80
C ASN A 8 17.28 -2.66 -16.13
N ALA A 9 17.07 -2.46 -14.83
CA ALA A 9 17.79 -1.44 -14.07
C ALA A 9 19.32 -1.75 -13.98
N ALA A 10 19.71 -3.01 -13.90
CA ALA A 10 21.12 -3.40 -13.83
C ALA A 10 21.88 -3.28 -15.18
N THR A 11 21.18 -3.32 -16.30
CA THR A 11 21.79 -3.10 -17.64
C THR A 11 21.83 -1.63 -18.04
N ASP A 12 20.93 -0.79 -17.54
CA ASP A 12 20.97 0.66 -17.74
C ASP A 12 21.82 1.41 -16.70
N THR A 13 22.19 0.79 -15.59
CA THR A 13 23.13 1.35 -14.58
C THR A 13 24.54 1.53 -15.13
N ALA A 14 24.88 0.95 -16.28
CA ALA A 14 26.15 1.23 -16.97
C ALA A 14 26.23 2.70 -17.51
N LEU A 15 25.11 3.44 -17.59
CA LEU A 15 25.03 4.84 -18.01
C LEU A 15 24.62 5.79 -16.89
N GLY A 16 24.43 5.34 -15.66
CA GLY A 16 24.23 6.19 -14.47
C GLY A 16 22.91 6.97 -14.40
N HIS A 17 21.90 6.66 -15.23
CA HIS A 17 20.63 7.38 -15.27
C HIS A 17 19.44 6.44 -15.20
N GLU A 18 18.61 6.62 -14.19
CA GLU A 18 17.34 5.90 -14.04
C GLU A 18 16.27 6.53 -14.95
N ILE A 19 15.58 5.70 -15.75
CA ILE A 19 14.46 6.16 -16.57
C ILE A 19 13.21 6.29 -15.70
N ASN A 20 12.60 7.47 -15.73
CA ASN A 20 11.38 7.78 -15.00
C ASN A 20 10.23 8.03 -15.98
N ILE A 21 9.01 7.86 -15.48
CA ILE A 21 7.79 8.00 -16.27
C ILE A 21 7.01 9.21 -15.75
N LEU A 22 6.67 10.13 -16.64
CA LEU A 22 5.83 11.28 -16.33
C LEU A 22 4.59 11.27 -17.22
N LYS A 23 3.41 11.39 -16.62
CA LYS A 23 2.16 11.61 -17.32
C LYS A 23 1.74 13.07 -17.14
N VAL A 24 1.83 13.87 -18.18
CA VAL A 24 1.69 15.34 -18.09
C VAL A 24 0.28 15.86 -18.33
N ARG A 25 -0.65 15.06 -18.88
CA ARG A 25 -2.07 15.44 -19.14
C ARG A 25 -2.94 14.18 -19.18
N ASP A 26 -4.24 14.35 -19.42
CA ASP A 26 -5.15 13.24 -19.78
C ASP A 26 -4.76 12.51 -21.07
N ASN A 27 -3.60 12.85 -21.61
CA ASN A 27 -3.00 12.13 -22.70
C ASN A 27 -2.62 10.72 -22.22
N HIS A 28 -3.15 9.71 -22.88
CA HIS A 28 -2.89 8.29 -22.57
C HIS A 28 -1.44 7.85 -22.83
N ARG A 29 -0.59 8.77 -23.32
CA ARG A 29 0.81 8.50 -23.65
C ARG A 29 1.74 9.14 -22.62
N PRO A 30 2.28 8.40 -21.66
CA PRO A 30 3.24 8.91 -20.70
C PRO A 30 4.57 9.28 -21.39
N VAL A 31 5.27 10.24 -20.82
CA VAL A 31 6.56 10.73 -21.30
C VAL A 31 7.67 10.12 -20.44
N LEU A 32 8.72 9.63 -21.07
CA LEU A 32 9.90 9.12 -20.39
C LEU A 32 10.95 10.21 -20.24
N PHE A 33 11.61 10.24 -19.09
CA PHE A 33 12.70 11.17 -18.82
C PHE A 33 13.79 10.51 -17.97
N LYS A 34 15.00 10.99 -18.10
CA LYS A 34 16.16 10.66 -17.27
C LYS A 34 16.42 11.78 -16.28
N LYS A 35 16.72 11.41 -15.03
CA LYS A 35 17.15 12.37 -14.01
C LYS A 35 18.68 12.35 -13.94
N SER A 36 19.28 13.53 -14.04
CA SER A 36 20.71 13.75 -13.84
C SER A 36 20.89 14.82 -12.78
N GLU A 37 21.38 14.46 -11.60
CA GLU A 37 21.60 15.34 -10.44
C GLU A 37 20.45 16.32 -10.15
N SER A 38 20.40 17.46 -10.84
CA SER A 38 19.38 18.50 -10.68
C SER A 38 18.51 18.75 -11.93
N LYS A 39 18.77 18.02 -13.04
CA LYS A 39 18.07 18.19 -14.31
C LYS A 39 17.33 16.94 -14.74
N PHE A 40 16.26 17.15 -15.48
CA PHE A 40 15.51 16.11 -16.15
C PHE A 40 15.71 16.26 -17.66
N LYS A 41 15.96 15.17 -18.34
CA LYS A 41 16.10 15.14 -19.80
C LYS A 41 15.05 14.19 -20.38
N LEU A 42 14.28 14.64 -21.37
CA LEU A 42 13.38 13.77 -22.09
C LEU A 42 14.16 12.67 -22.80
N CYS A 43 13.67 11.43 -22.70
CA CYS A 43 14.21 10.30 -23.43
C CYS A 43 13.80 10.41 -24.91
N ASP A 44 14.70 10.04 -25.80
CA ASP A 44 14.42 9.78 -27.21
C ASP A 44 14.39 8.25 -27.48
N GLU A 45 14.09 7.86 -28.73
CA GLU A 45 14.01 6.44 -29.08
C GLU A 45 15.30 5.66 -28.81
N SER A 46 16.45 6.31 -28.90
CA SER A 46 17.75 5.72 -28.66
C SER A 46 18.04 5.43 -27.19
N ASP A 47 17.35 6.16 -26.30
CA ASP A 47 17.49 6.02 -24.84
C ASP A 47 16.77 4.80 -24.28
N VAL A 48 15.85 4.18 -25.03
CA VAL A 48 15.00 3.09 -24.55
C VAL A 48 15.30 1.80 -25.30
N SER A 49 15.92 0.88 -24.62
CA SER A 49 16.27 -0.44 -25.18
C SER A 49 15.11 -1.45 -25.13
N ASP A 50 14.13 -1.25 -24.21
CA ASP A 50 13.00 -2.17 -24.05
C ASP A 50 11.93 -1.97 -25.12
N PRO A 51 11.68 -2.97 -26.01
CA PRO A 51 10.66 -2.88 -27.06
C PRO A 51 9.24 -2.66 -26.51
N GLY A 52 8.93 -3.17 -25.32
CA GLY A 52 7.64 -3.00 -24.66
C GLY A 52 7.41 -1.55 -24.27
N LEU A 53 8.40 -0.88 -23.76
CA LEU A 53 8.34 0.54 -23.45
C LEU A 53 8.23 1.39 -24.72
N LYS A 54 8.97 1.06 -25.78
CA LYS A 54 8.87 1.76 -27.08
C LYS A 54 7.47 1.76 -27.67
N SER A 55 6.72 0.68 -27.49
CA SER A 55 5.37 0.56 -28.06
C SER A 55 4.30 1.36 -27.29
N ILE A 56 4.54 1.67 -26.02
CA ILE A 56 3.55 2.26 -25.10
C ILE A 56 3.72 3.79 -25.00
N PHE A 57 4.95 4.31 -25.14
CA PHE A 57 5.28 5.68 -24.82
C PHE A 57 5.52 6.55 -26.08
N SER A 58 5.09 7.81 -25.99
CA SER A 58 5.37 8.82 -26.99
C SER A 58 6.69 9.53 -26.65
N TYR A 59 7.54 9.69 -27.67
CA TYR A 59 8.79 10.43 -27.59
C TYR A 59 8.67 11.84 -28.18
N ASP A 60 7.50 12.42 -28.13
CA ASP A 60 7.28 13.75 -28.65
C ASP A 60 8.01 14.80 -27.78
N ALA A 61 9.09 15.35 -28.33
CA ALA A 61 9.88 16.38 -27.66
C ALA A 61 9.09 17.68 -27.39
N ALA A 62 7.96 17.88 -28.10
CA ALA A 62 7.07 18.99 -27.85
C ALA A 62 6.25 18.85 -26.54
N LEU A 63 6.24 17.68 -25.94
CA LEU A 63 5.55 17.43 -24.66
C LEU A 63 6.38 17.84 -23.43
N GLY A 64 7.65 18.17 -23.61
CA GLY A 64 8.46 18.69 -22.52
C GLY A 64 8.05 20.10 -22.13
N PRO A 65 8.41 20.57 -20.94
CA PRO A 65 8.21 21.93 -20.52
C PRO A 65 8.76 22.91 -21.56
N GLU A 66 7.91 23.74 -22.14
CA GLU A 66 8.29 24.76 -23.17
C GLU A 66 9.00 24.16 -24.39
N GLY A 67 8.79 22.89 -24.73
CA GLY A 67 9.45 22.22 -25.86
C GLY A 67 10.94 21.94 -25.66
N LYS A 68 11.47 22.10 -24.46
CA LYS A 68 12.88 21.85 -24.13
C LYS A 68 13.14 20.39 -23.88
N LYS A 69 14.27 19.87 -24.34
CA LYS A 69 14.73 18.51 -24.02
C LYS A 69 15.24 18.38 -22.57
N ASP A 70 15.79 19.45 -22.00
CA ASP A 70 16.29 19.49 -20.62
C ASP A 70 15.49 20.51 -19.84
N PHE A 71 15.07 20.12 -18.64
CA PHE A 71 14.28 20.95 -17.73
C PHE A 71 14.66 20.66 -16.28
N ASP A 72 14.47 21.66 -15.43
CA ASP A 72 14.68 21.50 -13.99
C ASP A 72 13.35 21.22 -13.26
N TYR A 73 13.46 20.90 -11.99
CA TYR A 73 12.33 20.65 -11.13
C TYR A 73 11.35 21.85 -11.05
N LYS A 74 11.84 23.10 -11.13
CA LYS A 74 10.99 24.29 -11.06
C LYS A 74 10.18 24.46 -12.34
N GLU A 75 10.75 24.13 -13.49
CA GLU A 75 10.04 24.12 -14.77
C GLU A 75 8.99 23.02 -14.80
N LEU A 76 9.35 21.81 -14.35
CA LEU A 76 8.42 20.68 -14.24
C LEU A 76 7.22 21.00 -13.33
N ARG A 77 7.47 21.65 -12.21
CA ARG A 77 6.46 22.05 -11.24
C ARG A 77 5.36 22.91 -11.86
N LYS A 78 5.70 23.88 -12.72
CA LYS A 78 4.74 24.75 -13.40
C LYS A 78 3.73 23.97 -14.24
N HIS A 79 4.10 22.82 -14.77
CA HIS A 79 3.23 21.98 -15.61
C HIS A 79 2.41 20.99 -14.77
N ILE A 80 2.92 20.56 -13.61
CA ILE A 80 2.26 19.61 -12.73
C ILE A 80 1.29 20.31 -11.78
N GLU A 81 1.64 21.46 -11.22
CA GLU A 81 0.81 22.15 -10.21
C GLU A 81 -0.61 22.48 -10.68
N PRO A 82 -0.85 23.02 -11.88
CA PRO A 82 -2.20 23.32 -12.34
C PRO A 82 -3.08 22.06 -12.42
N TRP A 83 -2.49 20.95 -12.87
CA TRP A 83 -3.18 19.67 -12.94
C TRP A 83 -3.47 19.10 -11.54
N LEU A 84 -2.50 19.08 -10.63
CA LEU A 84 -2.71 18.65 -9.25
C LEU A 84 -3.73 19.53 -8.53
N THR A 85 -3.67 20.84 -8.73
CA THR A 85 -4.65 21.78 -8.15
C THR A 85 -6.06 21.47 -8.65
N SER A 86 -6.22 21.19 -9.94
CA SER A 86 -7.50 20.79 -10.50
C SER A 86 -8.02 19.48 -9.89
N LEU A 87 -7.15 18.49 -9.69
CA LEU A 87 -7.51 17.24 -8.99
C LEU A 87 -7.96 17.50 -7.56
N PHE A 88 -7.22 18.31 -6.81
CA PHE A 88 -7.56 18.65 -5.42
C PHE A 88 -8.87 19.43 -5.30
N GLN A 89 -9.29 20.11 -6.35
CA GLN A 89 -10.55 20.86 -6.41
C GLN A 89 -11.76 19.97 -6.73
N SER A 90 -11.59 18.71 -7.10
CA SER A 90 -12.71 17.81 -7.37
C SER A 90 -13.55 17.56 -6.12
N ASP A 91 -14.88 17.42 -6.26
CA ASP A 91 -15.78 17.17 -5.13
C ASP A 91 -15.52 15.81 -4.51
N HIS A 92 -15.36 14.79 -5.34
CA HIS A 92 -15.02 13.43 -4.92
C HIS A 92 -13.55 13.16 -5.19
N PHE A 93 -12.81 12.80 -4.15
CA PHE A 93 -11.40 12.54 -4.25
C PHE A 93 -11.01 11.26 -3.50
N SER A 94 -10.29 10.38 -4.18
CA SER A 94 -9.82 9.12 -3.63
C SER A 94 -8.34 8.95 -3.85
N LEU A 95 -7.64 8.41 -2.86
CA LEU A 95 -6.22 8.11 -2.88
C LEU A 95 -6.03 6.59 -2.75
N LEU A 96 -5.41 5.97 -3.75
CA LEU A 96 -5.04 4.56 -3.69
C LEU A 96 -3.55 4.43 -3.37
N LEU A 97 -3.26 3.77 -2.25
CA LEU A 97 -1.91 3.56 -1.73
C LEU A 97 -1.56 2.07 -1.73
N GLY A 98 -0.43 1.73 -2.27
CA GLY A 98 0.10 0.36 -2.28
C GLY A 98 1.48 0.28 -1.63
N SER A 99 2.18 -0.83 -1.83
CA SER A 99 3.51 -1.12 -1.27
C SER A 99 4.58 -0.06 -1.58
N GLY A 100 4.36 0.76 -2.61
CA GLY A 100 5.22 1.91 -2.91
C GLY A 100 5.31 2.92 -1.77
N LEU A 101 4.23 3.15 -1.01
CA LEU A 101 4.25 4.02 0.17
C LEU A 101 5.14 3.45 1.27
N THR A 102 4.97 2.16 1.58
CA THR A 102 5.80 1.45 2.57
C THR A 102 7.27 1.54 2.20
N ASN A 103 7.60 1.25 0.94
CA ASN A 103 8.97 1.34 0.43
C ASN A 103 9.54 2.76 0.51
N ALA A 104 8.74 3.78 0.22
CA ALA A 104 9.17 5.18 0.30
C ALA A 104 9.51 5.57 1.73
N VAL A 105 8.62 5.31 2.70
CA VAL A 105 8.86 5.63 4.11
C VAL A 105 10.05 4.84 4.66
N HIS A 106 10.14 3.55 4.36
CA HIS A 106 11.25 2.70 4.78
C HIS A 106 12.60 3.18 4.20
N ASN A 107 12.61 3.58 2.92
CA ASN A 107 13.80 4.12 2.29
C ASN A 107 14.23 5.47 2.89
N LEU A 108 13.30 6.36 3.19
CA LEU A 108 13.58 7.63 3.85
C LEU A 108 14.16 7.43 5.26
N ALA A 109 13.63 6.44 6.01
CA ALA A 109 14.10 6.16 7.36
C ALA A 109 15.42 5.39 7.40
N LEU A 110 15.69 4.48 6.46
CA LEU A 110 16.76 3.48 6.58
C LEU A 110 17.70 3.43 5.36
N ASN A 111 17.44 4.18 4.29
CA ASN A 111 18.13 4.10 3.00
C ASN A 111 18.11 2.66 2.40
N LYS A 112 17.04 1.92 2.65
CA LYS A 112 16.84 0.55 2.17
C LYS A 112 15.37 0.36 1.78
N GLN A 113 15.11 -0.57 0.87
CA GLN A 113 13.74 -0.98 0.57
C GLN A 113 13.18 -1.85 1.71
N ALA A 114 11.87 -1.79 1.91
CA ALA A 114 11.18 -2.68 2.83
C ALA A 114 11.31 -4.14 2.36
N THR A 115 11.29 -5.06 3.30
CA THR A 115 11.20 -6.49 2.98
C THR A 115 9.84 -6.75 2.32
N GLY A 116 9.86 -7.29 1.11
CA GLY A 116 8.63 -7.68 0.40
C GLY A 116 7.95 -8.89 1.05
N MET A 117 6.79 -9.25 0.51
CA MET A 117 5.99 -10.37 1.04
C MET A 117 6.68 -11.76 0.91
N GLY A 118 7.68 -11.91 0.06
CA GLY A 118 8.34 -13.20 -0.14
C GLY A 118 7.44 -14.23 -0.83
N GLU A 119 7.82 -15.50 -0.71
CA GLU A 119 7.04 -16.66 -1.15
C GLU A 119 6.58 -17.47 0.07
N ALA A 120 5.40 -18.11 -0.03
CA ALA A 120 4.93 -19.01 1.01
C ALA A 120 5.78 -20.29 1.01
N ASN A 121 6.22 -20.72 2.20
CA ASN A 121 6.90 -22.01 2.36
C ASN A 121 5.85 -23.09 2.64
N LEU A 122 5.40 -23.79 1.59
CA LEU A 122 4.36 -24.81 1.61
C LEU A 122 4.91 -26.15 1.05
N PRO A 123 5.88 -26.78 1.73
CA PRO A 123 6.66 -27.90 1.17
C PRO A 123 5.82 -29.11 0.78
N GLY A 124 4.73 -29.40 1.51
CA GLY A 124 3.89 -30.57 1.25
C GLY A 124 3.24 -30.58 -0.14
N PHE A 125 2.98 -29.40 -0.70
CA PHE A 125 2.27 -29.27 -1.98
C PHE A 125 2.89 -28.20 -2.89
N LYS A 126 4.15 -27.83 -2.66
CA LYS A 126 4.82 -26.68 -3.29
C LYS A 126 4.61 -26.64 -4.80
N ASP A 127 4.96 -27.67 -5.53
CA ASP A 127 4.91 -27.67 -7.00
C ASP A 127 3.50 -27.45 -7.55
N LYS A 128 2.49 -27.98 -6.86
CA LYS A 128 1.08 -27.85 -7.28
C LYS A 128 0.54 -26.45 -6.99
N ILE A 129 0.86 -25.93 -5.82
CA ILE A 129 0.44 -24.59 -5.38
C ILE A 129 1.12 -23.53 -6.24
N ASP A 130 2.44 -23.61 -6.41
CA ASP A 130 3.20 -22.64 -7.21
C ASP A 130 2.72 -22.64 -8.67
N LYS A 131 2.48 -23.81 -9.26
CA LYS A 131 1.95 -23.90 -10.61
C LYS A 131 0.58 -23.25 -10.74
N ALA A 132 -0.37 -23.55 -9.86
CA ALA A 132 -1.70 -23.01 -9.91
C ALA A 132 -1.72 -21.48 -9.61
N ALA A 133 -0.90 -21.02 -8.66
CA ALA A 133 -0.70 -19.61 -8.37
C ALA A 133 -0.13 -18.85 -9.58
N GLN A 134 0.83 -19.46 -10.28
CA GLN A 134 1.41 -18.90 -11.50
C GLN A 134 0.37 -18.82 -12.64
N GLU A 135 -0.41 -19.87 -12.85
CA GLU A 135 -1.48 -19.87 -13.87
C GLU A 135 -2.53 -18.80 -13.58
N ALA A 136 -2.90 -18.63 -12.31
CA ALA A 136 -3.85 -17.57 -11.90
C ALA A 136 -3.28 -16.17 -12.13
N ALA A 137 -2.00 -15.95 -11.82
CA ALA A 137 -1.33 -14.67 -12.07
C ALA A 137 -1.30 -14.32 -13.56
N ILE A 138 -0.99 -15.29 -14.44
CA ILE A 138 -0.99 -15.10 -15.89
C ILE A 138 -2.38 -14.70 -16.39
N LYS A 139 -3.45 -15.39 -15.93
CA LYS A 139 -4.83 -15.07 -16.30
C LYS A 139 -5.25 -13.65 -15.93
N THR A 140 -4.65 -13.07 -14.89
CA THR A 140 -4.88 -11.69 -14.47
C THR A 140 -3.90 -10.68 -15.06
N GLY A 141 -3.09 -11.09 -16.05
CA GLY A 141 -2.13 -10.23 -16.74
C GLY A 141 -0.83 -9.96 -15.97
N ARG A 142 -0.59 -10.68 -14.86
CA ARG A 142 0.66 -10.60 -14.10
C ARG A 142 1.66 -11.63 -14.62
N LYS A 143 2.96 -11.31 -14.53
CA LYS A 143 4.03 -12.21 -15.00
C LYS A 143 4.32 -13.35 -14.02
N GLN A 144 4.09 -13.14 -12.74
CA GLN A 144 4.45 -14.10 -11.69
C GLN A 144 3.39 -14.11 -10.58
N GLY A 145 3.14 -15.29 -10.02
CA GLY A 145 2.35 -15.47 -8.80
C GLY A 145 3.08 -14.88 -7.58
N ASN A 146 2.32 -14.44 -6.61
CA ASN A 146 2.82 -13.89 -5.35
C ASN A 146 2.33 -14.71 -4.16
N LEU A 147 2.71 -14.31 -2.94
CA LEU A 147 2.30 -14.94 -1.70
C LEU A 147 0.76 -15.07 -1.59
N GLU A 148 0.01 -14.04 -1.98
CA GLU A 148 -1.46 -14.04 -1.91
C GLU A 148 -2.07 -15.10 -2.84
N ASP A 149 -1.51 -15.26 -4.06
CA ASP A 149 -1.95 -16.31 -4.98
C ASP A 149 -1.65 -17.70 -4.43
N GLN A 150 -0.48 -17.87 -3.81
CA GLN A 150 -0.09 -19.14 -3.17
C GLN A 150 -1.00 -19.47 -1.99
N LEU A 151 -1.27 -18.52 -1.09
CA LEU A 151 -2.15 -18.73 0.07
C LEU A 151 -3.60 -19.00 -0.36
N ARG A 152 -4.11 -18.27 -1.36
CA ARG A 152 -5.45 -18.56 -1.93
C ARG A 152 -5.53 -19.98 -2.47
N THR A 153 -4.57 -20.37 -3.30
CA THR A 153 -4.51 -21.73 -3.88
C THR A 153 -4.37 -22.79 -2.79
N ALA A 154 -3.57 -22.52 -1.76
CA ALA A 154 -3.40 -23.42 -0.62
C ALA A 154 -4.71 -23.62 0.17
N ASN A 155 -5.46 -22.54 0.40
CA ASN A 155 -6.78 -22.62 1.07
C ASN A 155 -7.81 -23.38 0.21
N GLU A 156 -7.83 -23.16 -1.11
CA GLU A 156 -8.69 -23.94 -2.02
C GLU A 156 -8.33 -25.43 -1.98
N LEU A 157 -7.03 -25.77 -1.98
CA LEU A 157 -6.56 -27.15 -1.87
C LEU A 157 -6.90 -27.74 -0.49
N LEU A 158 -6.70 -27.00 0.61
CA LEU A 158 -7.07 -27.43 1.96
C LEU A 158 -8.54 -27.79 2.02
N ARG A 159 -9.40 -26.93 1.48
CA ARG A 159 -10.84 -27.23 1.42
C ARG A 159 -11.15 -28.47 0.61
N GLY A 160 -10.47 -28.69 -0.49
CA GLY A 160 -10.58 -29.92 -1.30
C GLY A 160 -10.18 -31.18 -0.52
N LEU A 161 -9.06 -31.12 0.21
CA LEU A 161 -8.59 -32.23 1.05
C LEU A 161 -9.56 -32.54 2.19
N GLU A 162 -10.18 -31.54 2.79
CA GLU A 162 -11.22 -31.72 3.83
C GLU A 162 -12.46 -32.43 3.25
N ILE A 163 -12.91 -32.02 2.07
CA ILE A 163 -14.08 -32.63 1.39
C ILE A 163 -13.80 -34.09 1.02
N LEU A 164 -12.55 -34.39 0.64
CA LEU A 164 -12.12 -35.75 0.30
C LEU A 164 -11.77 -36.60 1.54
N GLU A 165 -11.95 -36.05 2.74
CA GLU A 165 -11.60 -36.70 4.03
C GLU A 165 -10.12 -37.12 4.17
N GLU A 166 -9.21 -36.47 3.42
CA GLU A 166 -7.76 -36.67 3.46
C GLU A 166 -7.14 -35.98 4.68
N ARG A 167 -7.53 -36.40 5.88
CA ARG A 167 -7.29 -35.71 7.18
C ARG A 167 -5.81 -35.39 7.42
N VAL A 168 -4.92 -36.34 7.17
CA VAL A 168 -3.48 -36.16 7.44
C VAL A 168 -2.90 -35.07 6.53
N LYS A 169 -3.24 -35.10 5.23
CA LYS A 169 -2.76 -34.10 4.27
C LYS A 169 -3.37 -32.73 4.56
N ALA A 170 -4.64 -32.68 4.94
CA ALA A 170 -5.32 -31.44 5.32
C ALA A 170 -4.65 -30.81 6.54
N GLU A 171 -4.34 -31.57 7.58
CA GLU A 171 -3.70 -31.07 8.79
C GLU A 171 -2.27 -30.59 8.53
N THR A 172 -1.50 -31.32 7.71
CA THR A 172 -0.17 -30.87 7.27
C THR A 172 -0.25 -29.54 6.56
N LEU A 173 -1.13 -29.41 5.56
CA LEU A 173 -1.28 -28.15 4.80
C LEU A 173 -1.79 -27.00 5.67
N ARG A 174 -2.70 -27.27 6.60
CA ARG A 174 -3.17 -26.26 7.58
C ARG A 174 -2.02 -25.72 8.41
N THR A 175 -1.15 -26.59 8.90
CA THR A 175 0.03 -26.20 9.68
C THR A 175 1.02 -25.38 8.84
N GLU A 176 1.22 -25.75 7.59
CA GLU A 176 2.10 -25.02 6.66
C GLU A 176 1.54 -23.63 6.33
N ILE A 177 0.22 -23.52 6.08
CA ILE A 177 -0.44 -22.22 5.84
C ILE A 177 -0.28 -21.34 7.09
N ALA A 178 -0.52 -21.88 8.28
CA ALA A 178 -0.37 -21.17 9.53
C ALA A 178 1.07 -20.62 9.69
N ALA A 179 2.07 -21.45 9.46
CA ALA A 179 3.47 -21.03 9.52
C ALA A 179 3.84 -19.96 8.46
N ALA A 180 3.28 -20.06 7.26
CA ALA A 180 3.47 -19.05 6.21
C ALA A 180 2.85 -17.70 6.59
N MET A 181 1.66 -17.71 7.20
CA MET A 181 1.00 -16.51 7.71
C MET A 181 1.77 -15.87 8.86
N ASP A 182 2.32 -16.66 9.78
CA ASP A 182 3.18 -16.15 10.85
C ASP A 182 4.45 -15.50 10.29
N ALA A 183 5.11 -16.15 9.35
CA ALA A 183 6.30 -15.59 8.71
C ALA A 183 6.00 -14.28 7.98
N PHE A 184 4.85 -14.19 7.32
CA PHE A 184 4.39 -12.98 6.66
C PHE A 184 4.12 -11.85 7.67
N SER A 185 3.40 -12.14 8.74
CA SER A 185 3.12 -11.18 9.81
C SER A 185 4.41 -10.64 10.44
N HIS A 186 5.37 -11.52 10.70
CA HIS A 186 6.68 -11.11 11.20
C HIS A 186 7.46 -10.23 10.22
N ALA A 187 7.35 -10.47 8.91
CA ALA A 187 8.00 -9.63 7.91
C ALA A 187 7.42 -8.20 7.91
N ILE A 188 6.10 -8.05 8.08
CA ILE A 188 5.46 -6.73 8.20
C ILE A 188 5.92 -6.03 9.49
N LEU A 189 5.84 -6.72 10.64
CA LEU A 189 6.31 -6.16 11.92
C LEU A 189 7.76 -5.73 11.87
N LYS A 190 8.62 -6.52 11.26
CA LYS A 190 10.03 -6.19 11.09
C LYS A 190 10.25 -4.88 10.33
N ASN A 191 9.45 -4.60 9.31
CA ASN A 191 9.51 -3.34 8.59
C ASN A 191 9.07 -2.17 9.49
N GLU A 192 7.94 -2.32 10.22
CA GLU A 192 7.47 -1.29 11.16
C GLU A 192 8.48 -1.04 12.29
N THR A 193 9.01 -2.10 12.90
CA THR A 193 10.03 -2.04 13.96
C THR A 193 11.31 -1.37 13.47
N ALA A 194 11.74 -1.70 12.24
CA ALA A 194 12.92 -1.07 11.65
C ALA A 194 12.74 0.44 11.44
N ILE A 195 11.55 0.86 10.99
CA ILE A 195 11.22 2.30 10.86
C ILE A 195 11.18 2.96 12.23
N ALA A 196 10.51 2.34 13.21
CA ALA A 196 10.41 2.87 14.58
C ALA A 196 11.77 3.00 15.28
N GLY A 197 12.66 2.03 15.05
CA GLY A 197 14.04 1.99 15.59
C GLY A 197 15.07 2.73 14.75
N ALA A 198 14.70 3.40 13.66
CA ALA A 198 15.64 4.14 12.82
C ALA A 198 16.27 5.32 13.57
N GLU A 199 17.43 5.79 13.09
CA GLU A 199 18.07 7.01 13.58
C GLU A 199 17.04 8.15 13.67
N GLU A 200 16.99 8.85 14.81
CA GLU A 200 15.95 9.84 15.13
C GLU A 200 15.72 10.85 14.01
N ARG A 201 16.79 11.47 13.52
CA ARG A 201 16.72 12.47 12.44
C ARG A 201 16.13 11.93 11.14
N LYS A 202 16.45 10.70 10.78
CA LYS A 202 15.94 10.04 9.56
C LYS A 202 14.49 9.61 9.74
N ARG A 203 14.16 9.08 10.92
CA ARG A 203 12.80 8.72 11.30
C ARG A 203 11.89 9.94 11.26
N GLU A 204 12.28 11.05 11.89
CA GLU A 204 11.53 12.31 11.85
C GLU A 204 11.35 12.83 10.42
N PHE A 205 12.39 12.80 9.60
CA PHE A 205 12.30 13.20 8.20
C PHE A 205 11.32 12.34 7.41
N ALA A 206 11.34 11.02 7.60
CA ALA A 206 10.44 10.09 6.95
C ALA A 206 8.98 10.34 7.36
N PHE A 207 8.70 10.49 8.65
CA PHE A 207 7.34 10.77 9.14
C PHE A 207 6.87 12.16 8.78
N ASN A 208 7.70 13.20 8.85
CA ASN A 208 7.33 14.55 8.41
C ASN A 208 7.00 14.59 6.91
N THR A 209 7.71 13.83 6.09
CA THR A 209 7.39 13.67 4.67
C THR A 209 6.04 12.97 4.48
N LEU A 210 5.78 11.91 5.22
CA LEU A 210 4.50 11.18 5.19
C LEU A 210 3.33 12.07 5.66
N ILE A 211 3.50 12.81 6.74
CA ILE A 211 2.52 13.77 7.26
C ILE A 211 2.20 14.81 6.19
N THR A 212 3.22 15.44 5.60
CA THR A 212 3.05 16.42 4.55
C THR A 212 2.31 15.84 3.35
N PHE A 213 2.65 14.62 2.96
CA PHE A 213 1.97 13.90 1.90
C PHE A 213 0.49 13.69 2.22
N LEU A 214 0.15 13.09 3.35
CA LEU A 214 -1.24 12.83 3.75
C LEU A 214 -2.04 14.11 3.89
N MET A 215 -1.50 15.14 4.53
CA MET A 215 -2.16 16.42 4.73
C MET A 215 -2.38 17.19 3.44
N SER A 216 -1.51 17.03 2.44
CA SER A 216 -1.72 17.62 1.10
C SER A 216 -3.01 17.14 0.44
N PHE A 217 -3.44 15.90 0.72
CA PHE A 217 -4.70 15.34 0.22
C PHE A 217 -5.88 15.52 1.16
N ALA A 218 -5.64 15.50 2.47
CA ALA A 218 -6.67 15.54 3.49
C ALA A 218 -7.15 16.96 3.86
N SER A 219 -6.41 18.00 3.53
CA SER A 219 -6.76 19.41 3.78
C SER A 219 -7.87 19.86 2.83
N ARG A 220 -9.10 19.41 3.08
CA ARG A 220 -10.28 19.72 2.27
C ARG A 220 -11.26 20.57 3.09
N SER A 221 -11.93 21.50 2.40
CA SER A 221 -12.97 22.32 3.06
C SER A 221 -14.16 21.45 3.51
N GLY A 222 -14.82 21.84 4.59
CA GLY A 222 -15.98 21.14 5.13
C GLY A 222 -17.23 21.13 4.21
N THR A 223 -17.13 21.72 3.02
CA THR A 223 -18.18 21.70 1.99
C THR A 223 -17.96 20.62 0.92
N ARG A 224 -16.83 19.92 0.97
CA ARG A 224 -16.49 18.86 0.00
C ARG A 224 -16.49 17.51 0.68
N ASP A 225 -16.69 16.46 -0.13
CA ASP A 225 -16.56 15.09 0.35
C ASP A 225 -15.18 14.82 0.95
N ARG A 226 -15.16 13.97 1.95
CA ARG A 226 -13.94 13.55 2.61
C ARG A 226 -13.01 12.83 1.65
N LEU A 227 -11.72 12.95 1.93
CA LEU A 227 -10.73 12.08 1.30
C LEU A 227 -11.05 10.62 1.62
N ASN A 228 -11.15 9.80 0.58
CA ASN A 228 -11.19 8.35 0.71
C ASN A 228 -9.80 7.79 0.43
N ILE A 229 -9.22 7.11 1.41
CA ILE A 229 -7.93 6.42 1.28
C ILE A 229 -8.23 4.92 1.15
N PHE A 230 -7.82 4.35 0.04
CA PHE A 230 -7.85 2.90 -0.19
C PHE A 230 -6.43 2.36 -0.16
N THR A 231 -6.23 1.23 0.49
CA THR A 231 -4.92 0.58 0.50
C THR A 231 -5.04 -0.93 0.47
N THR A 232 -4.07 -1.56 -0.18
CA THR A 232 -3.85 -3.01 -0.15
C THR A 232 -2.77 -3.40 0.86
N ASN A 233 -2.16 -2.41 1.53
CA ASN A 233 -1.08 -2.67 2.48
C ASN A 233 -1.62 -3.19 3.81
N TYR A 234 -0.97 -4.19 4.34
CA TYR A 234 -1.25 -4.78 5.65
C TYR A 234 -0.60 -4.01 6.80
N ASP A 235 0.47 -3.24 6.52
CA ASP A 235 1.15 -2.40 7.52
C ASP A 235 0.29 -1.22 7.98
N ARG A 236 0.72 -0.54 9.06
CA ARG A 236 -0.01 0.58 9.68
C ARG A 236 0.71 1.92 9.48
N ILE A 237 1.47 2.07 8.41
CA ILE A 237 2.21 3.31 8.12
C ILE A 237 1.26 4.48 7.89
N ILE A 238 0.12 4.23 7.22
CA ILE A 238 -0.90 5.27 6.99
C ILE A 238 -1.50 5.73 8.32
N GLU A 239 -1.86 4.78 9.17
CA GLU A 239 -2.43 5.04 10.48
C GLU A 239 -1.45 5.81 11.36
N ALA A 240 -0.18 5.39 11.41
CA ALA A 240 0.86 6.09 12.17
C ALA A 240 1.08 7.52 11.66
N GLY A 241 1.14 7.71 10.34
CA GLY A 241 1.26 9.04 9.73
C GLY A 241 0.04 9.93 10.01
N ALA A 242 -1.15 9.36 9.96
CA ALA A 242 -2.40 10.08 10.25
C ALA A 242 -2.49 10.50 11.72
N GLU A 243 -2.14 9.63 12.66
CA GLU A 243 -2.11 9.95 14.09
C GLU A 243 -1.12 11.08 14.39
N LEU A 244 0.08 11.02 13.84
CA LEU A 244 1.09 12.07 13.98
C LEU A 244 0.65 13.40 13.33
N ALA A 245 -0.16 13.35 12.27
CA ALA A 245 -0.73 14.51 11.61
C ALA A 245 -1.95 15.10 12.35
N GLY A 246 -2.49 14.41 13.36
CA GLY A 246 -3.78 14.76 13.95
C GLY A 246 -4.97 14.53 13.02
N LEU A 247 -4.80 13.70 11.99
CA LEU A 247 -5.84 13.33 11.04
C LEU A 247 -6.64 12.15 11.59
N HIS A 248 -7.94 12.33 11.78
CA HIS A 248 -8.84 11.29 12.24
C HIS A 248 -9.23 10.35 11.10
N LEU A 249 -9.01 9.06 11.28
CA LEU A 249 -9.37 8.04 10.29
C LEU A 249 -10.69 7.35 10.65
N LEU A 250 -11.64 7.35 9.72
CA LEU A 250 -12.87 6.57 9.79
C LEU A 250 -12.65 5.25 9.05
N ASP A 251 -12.52 4.16 9.79
CA ASP A 251 -12.14 2.84 9.28
C ASP A 251 -13.14 1.73 9.58
N ARG A 252 -14.39 2.08 9.91
CA ARG A 252 -15.48 1.18 10.27
C ARG A 252 -15.29 0.40 11.57
N PHE A 253 -14.24 0.61 12.31
CA PHE A 253 -14.09 0.04 13.65
C PHE A 253 -14.81 0.90 14.68
N VAL A 254 -15.53 0.25 15.59
CA VAL A 254 -16.30 0.91 16.66
C VAL A 254 -15.84 0.38 18.01
N GLY A 255 -15.47 1.28 18.90
CA GLY A 255 -14.88 0.98 20.21
C GLY A 255 -13.48 1.60 20.34
N GLN A 256 -12.88 1.49 21.50
CA GLN A 256 -11.56 2.07 21.80
C GLN A 256 -10.52 1.02 22.15
N LEU A 257 -10.82 0.12 23.10
CA LEU A 257 -9.84 -0.85 23.60
C LEU A 257 -9.72 -2.06 22.68
N MET A 258 -10.86 -2.59 22.21
CA MET A 258 -10.96 -3.74 21.33
C MET A 258 -12.02 -3.48 20.27
N PRO A 259 -11.76 -2.55 19.33
CA PRO A 259 -12.75 -2.13 18.34
C PRO A 259 -13.26 -3.30 17.51
N ILE A 260 -14.56 -3.29 17.22
CA ILE A 260 -15.26 -4.29 16.41
C ILE A 260 -15.50 -3.70 15.03
N PHE A 261 -15.18 -4.47 13.99
CA PHE A 261 -15.48 -4.11 12.62
C PHE A 261 -16.99 -4.17 12.34
N ARG A 262 -17.53 -3.10 11.77
CA ARG A 262 -18.94 -2.97 11.40
C ARG A 262 -19.09 -2.75 9.90
N SER A 263 -19.23 -3.84 9.15
CA SER A 263 -19.37 -3.81 7.69
C SER A 263 -20.58 -2.99 7.20
N SER A 264 -21.67 -2.98 7.99
CA SER A 264 -22.91 -2.26 7.66
C SER A 264 -22.86 -0.75 7.89
N ARG A 265 -21.82 -0.22 8.56
CA ARG A 265 -21.69 1.21 8.83
C ARG A 265 -20.86 1.93 7.78
N LEU A 266 -21.33 1.90 6.54
CA LEU A 266 -20.71 2.61 5.43
C LEU A 266 -20.87 4.12 5.53
N ASP A 267 -21.97 4.58 6.14
CA ASP A 267 -22.39 5.98 6.19
C ASP A 267 -21.96 6.71 7.48
N LEU A 268 -21.15 6.04 8.33
CA LEU A 268 -20.60 6.70 9.50
C LEU A 268 -19.72 7.87 9.08
N ASP A 269 -20.05 9.07 9.59
CA ASP A 269 -19.27 10.28 9.34
C ASP A 269 -19.30 11.22 10.52
N MET A 270 -18.37 12.17 10.56
CA MET A 270 -18.26 13.20 11.58
C MET A 270 -18.72 14.56 11.03
N HIS A 271 -19.74 15.11 11.65
CA HIS A 271 -20.30 16.41 11.27
C HIS A 271 -20.18 17.41 12.42
N TYR A 272 -19.95 18.64 12.06
CA TYR A 272 -20.01 19.77 12.97
C TYR A 272 -21.31 20.54 12.74
N ASN A 273 -22.08 20.73 13.82
CA ASN A 273 -23.28 21.56 13.80
C ASN A 273 -23.00 22.79 14.65
N PRO A 274 -22.72 23.96 14.06
CA PRO A 274 -22.41 25.18 14.82
C PRO A 274 -23.59 25.60 15.68
N PRO A 275 -23.40 25.90 16.97
CA PRO A 275 -24.48 26.38 17.84
C PRO A 275 -25.02 27.70 17.32
N GLY A 276 -26.36 27.83 17.29
CA GLY A 276 -27.06 29.06 16.87
C GLY A 276 -27.17 29.26 15.35
N ILE A 277 -26.57 28.43 14.52
CA ILE A 277 -26.72 28.51 13.07
C ILE A 277 -27.68 27.41 12.60
N ARG A 278 -28.82 27.81 12.05
CA ARG A 278 -29.72 26.89 11.34
C ARG A 278 -29.20 26.70 9.90
N GLY A 279 -28.62 25.57 9.62
CA GLY A 279 -28.07 25.25 8.30
C GLY A 279 -27.71 23.77 8.18
N GLU A 280 -27.20 23.37 7.01
CA GLU A 280 -26.74 22.02 6.81
C GLU A 280 -25.52 21.71 7.68
N PRO A 281 -25.44 20.51 8.27
CA PRO A 281 -24.26 20.09 9.00
C PRO A 281 -23.03 20.16 8.10
N ARG A 282 -21.93 20.67 8.62
CA ARG A 282 -20.66 20.70 7.90
C ARG A 282 -19.79 19.49 8.29
N TYR A 283 -19.06 18.98 7.35
CA TYR A 283 -18.07 17.96 7.65
C TYR A 283 -17.01 18.53 8.60
N LEU A 284 -16.64 17.75 9.61
CA LEU A 284 -15.53 18.09 10.48
C LEU A 284 -14.23 17.99 9.67
N GLU A 285 -13.41 19.04 9.68
CA GLU A 285 -12.12 19.07 9.03
C GLU A 285 -11.12 18.13 9.73
N GLY A 286 -10.04 17.74 9.05
CA GLY A 286 -9.05 16.84 9.62
C GLY A 286 -9.54 15.39 9.78
N VAL A 287 -10.46 14.94 8.94
CA VAL A 287 -11.00 13.58 8.94
C VAL A 287 -10.89 12.98 7.53
N ALA A 288 -10.44 11.74 7.42
CA ALA A 288 -10.43 10.97 6.18
C ALA A 288 -11.05 9.58 6.40
N ARG A 289 -11.53 8.95 5.33
CA ARG A 289 -11.98 7.55 5.37
C ARG A 289 -10.84 6.63 4.94
N LEU A 290 -10.57 5.60 5.73
CA LEU A 290 -9.57 4.58 5.41
C LEU A 290 -10.25 3.24 5.14
N THR A 291 -9.94 2.64 4.00
CA THR A 291 -10.39 1.29 3.64
C THR A 291 -9.17 0.42 3.30
N LYS A 292 -8.89 -0.56 4.16
CA LYS A 292 -7.88 -1.59 3.92
C LYS A 292 -8.55 -2.76 3.22
N LEU A 293 -8.21 -2.97 1.95
CA LEU A 293 -8.88 -3.95 1.08
C LEU A 293 -8.49 -5.40 1.39
N HIS A 294 -7.29 -5.60 1.92
CA HIS A 294 -6.73 -6.93 2.24
C HIS A 294 -6.61 -7.17 3.74
N GLY A 295 -7.20 -6.30 4.59
CA GLY A 295 -7.03 -6.39 6.03
C GLY A 295 -5.79 -5.67 6.56
N SER A 296 -5.43 -5.94 7.81
CA SER A 296 -4.32 -5.29 8.52
C SER A 296 -3.68 -6.25 9.51
N ILE A 297 -2.41 -6.02 9.81
CA ILE A 297 -1.66 -6.85 10.77
C ILE A 297 -2.24 -6.83 12.19
N ASP A 298 -3.03 -5.83 12.52
CA ASP A 298 -3.69 -5.68 13.82
C ASP A 298 -5.17 -6.11 13.83
N TRP A 299 -5.67 -6.71 12.74
CA TRP A 299 -7.02 -7.25 12.68
C TRP A 299 -7.01 -8.74 13.01
N VAL A 300 -7.94 -9.17 13.83
CA VAL A 300 -8.09 -10.56 14.27
C VAL A 300 -9.52 -11.02 14.02
N GLN A 301 -9.68 -12.13 13.31
CA GLN A 301 -10.93 -12.83 13.16
C GLN A 301 -11.20 -13.61 14.45
N THR A 302 -12.35 -13.40 15.06
CA THR A 302 -12.88 -14.24 16.14
C THR A 302 -14.03 -15.09 15.60
N ASP A 303 -14.55 -16.01 16.42
CA ASP A 303 -15.71 -16.83 16.04
C ASP A 303 -16.94 -16.01 15.63
N LYS A 304 -17.03 -14.75 16.06
CA LYS A 304 -18.24 -13.92 15.91
C LYS A 304 -18.02 -12.66 15.09
N ASP A 305 -16.84 -12.09 15.10
CA ASP A 305 -16.56 -10.79 14.54
C ASP A 305 -15.07 -10.60 14.18
N ILE A 306 -14.79 -9.52 13.50
CA ILE A 306 -13.42 -9.04 13.28
C ILE A 306 -13.13 -7.95 14.32
N ARG A 307 -12.01 -8.04 14.99
CA ARG A 307 -11.55 -7.09 16.00
C ARG A 307 -10.20 -6.51 15.63
N ARG A 308 -9.94 -5.30 16.10
CA ARG A 308 -8.62 -4.72 16.07
C ARG A 308 -7.98 -4.84 17.43
N ILE A 309 -6.73 -5.31 17.47
CA ILE A 309 -5.95 -5.42 18.70
C ILE A 309 -5.16 -4.12 18.93
N GLY A 310 -4.88 -3.81 20.20
CA GLY A 310 -4.07 -2.66 20.62
C GLY A 310 -2.58 -2.87 20.39
N LEU A 311 -2.18 -3.17 19.16
CA LEU A 311 -0.79 -3.42 18.79
C LEU A 311 -0.03 -2.09 18.59
N PRO A 312 0.99 -1.74 19.40
CA PRO A 312 1.78 -0.52 19.20
C PRO A 312 2.53 -0.55 17.86
N PHE A 313 2.71 0.63 17.23
CA PHE A 313 3.59 0.73 16.06
C PHE A 313 5.04 0.44 16.47
N GLY A 314 5.70 -0.46 15.73
CA GLY A 314 7.05 -0.91 16.07
C GLY A 314 7.10 -2.05 17.11
N ALA A 315 5.97 -2.69 17.44
CA ALA A 315 5.97 -3.92 18.23
C ALA A 315 6.75 -5.03 17.52
N GLU A 316 7.52 -5.81 18.26
CA GLU A 316 8.31 -6.92 17.71
C GLU A 316 7.48 -8.18 17.51
N GLU A 317 6.42 -8.36 18.31
CA GLU A 317 5.56 -9.56 18.34
C GLU A 317 4.09 -9.20 18.46
N ILE A 318 3.22 -10.05 17.90
CA ILE A 318 1.76 -9.93 17.99
C ILE A 318 1.21 -10.72 19.20
N THR A 319 1.81 -11.85 19.49
CA THR A 319 1.32 -12.83 20.49
C THR A 319 0.92 -12.24 21.85
N PRO A 320 1.67 -11.29 22.45
CA PRO A 320 1.29 -10.68 23.72
C PRO A 320 -0.07 -9.96 23.65
N TYR A 321 -0.42 -9.40 22.50
CA TYR A 321 -1.63 -8.59 22.30
C TYR A 321 -2.86 -9.44 21.95
N LEU A 322 -2.68 -10.72 21.60
CA LEU A 322 -3.76 -11.67 21.37
C LEU A 322 -4.37 -12.21 22.68
N LYS A 323 -3.75 -11.95 23.81
CA LYS A 323 -4.25 -12.37 25.14
C LYS A 323 -5.27 -11.41 25.77
N ALA A 324 -5.76 -10.44 25.02
CA ALA A 324 -6.72 -9.46 25.50
C ALA A 324 -8.11 -10.11 25.75
N PRO A 325 -8.92 -9.59 26.68
CA PRO A 325 -10.29 -10.07 26.92
C PRO A 325 -11.13 -10.03 25.63
N GLY A 326 -11.87 -11.10 25.36
CA GLY A 326 -12.70 -11.24 24.16
C GLY A 326 -11.98 -11.82 22.94
N LEU A 327 -10.69 -12.13 23.06
CA LEU A 327 -9.90 -12.83 22.05
C LEU A 327 -9.57 -14.28 22.46
N ASN A 328 -10.34 -14.85 23.36
CA ASN A 328 -10.19 -16.24 23.78
C ASN A 328 -10.25 -17.14 22.54
N ASN A 329 -9.17 -17.81 22.20
CA ASN A 329 -8.94 -18.65 21.02
C ASN A 329 -8.56 -17.91 19.72
N ALA A 330 -8.36 -16.60 19.71
CA ALA A 330 -7.79 -15.95 18.55
C ALA A 330 -6.33 -16.41 18.35
N THR A 331 -5.99 -16.84 17.16
CA THR A 331 -4.64 -17.20 16.75
C THR A 331 -4.11 -16.16 15.78
N ALA A 332 -2.79 -16.00 15.73
CA ALA A 332 -2.15 -15.08 14.77
C ALA A 332 -2.44 -15.45 13.29
N HIS A 333 -2.94 -16.67 13.05
CA HIS A 333 -3.28 -17.17 11.71
C HIS A 333 -4.64 -16.66 11.20
N GLU A 334 -5.46 -16.11 12.08
CA GLU A 334 -6.76 -15.51 11.74
C GLU A 334 -6.65 -14.03 11.39
N LEU A 335 -5.41 -13.54 11.36
CA LEU A 335 -5.07 -12.23 10.83
C LEU A 335 -5.12 -12.28 9.31
N MET A 336 -5.79 -11.36 8.71
CA MET A 336 -5.80 -11.17 7.26
C MET A 336 -6.72 -12.17 6.51
N VAL A 337 -7.94 -11.76 6.35
CA VAL A 337 -8.90 -12.38 5.43
C VAL A 337 -9.11 -11.45 4.24
#